data_152b3ac32cf8e42611f8c00acf271fd2
#
_entry.id   152b3ac32cf8e42611f8c00acf271fd2
#
_cell.length_a   1.000
_cell.length_b   1.000
_cell.length_c   1.000
_cell.angle_alpha   90.00
_cell.angle_beta   90.00
_cell.angle_gamma   90.00
#
_symmetry.space_group_name_H-M   'P 1'
#
loop_
_entity.id
_entity.type
_entity.pdbx_description
1 polymer ?
#
loop_
_entity_poly.entity_id
_entity_poly.type
_entity_poly.pdbx_seq_one_letter_code
_entity_poly.pdbx_strand_id
1 'polypeptide(L)'
;MPSATRFLSVSPLIPARDVEEGIAFYQRALGFELFYRDAEPAQFAIVGSEGAKLHLFASQDKHLADWTSLRIEVDGIDALYARCGEAGCVHPNGLLGVRPWGTREFSVVDPSGVCIAFVEQQG
;
A
#
# COMPACT_ATOMS: atom_id res chain seq x y z
N MET A 1 10.04 -30.50 17.16
CA MET A 1 9.08 -29.49 17.56
C MET A 1 9.73 -28.13 17.76
N PRO A 2 9.20 -27.10 17.19
CA PRO A 2 9.79 -25.78 17.41
C PRO A 2 9.62 -25.37 18.87
N SER A 3 10.67 -24.87 19.48
CA SER A 3 10.69 -24.43 20.87
C SER A 3 10.71 -22.90 20.99
N ALA A 4 10.73 -22.18 19.87
CA ALA A 4 10.83 -20.74 19.87
C ALA A 4 9.90 -20.14 18.83
N THR A 5 9.45 -18.90 19.10
CA THR A 5 8.65 -18.13 18.15
C THR A 5 9.52 -17.64 17.01
N ARG A 6 8.95 -17.62 15.81
CA ARG A 6 9.56 -17.01 14.64
C ARG A 6 8.63 -15.92 14.14
N PHE A 7 9.20 -14.78 13.76
CA PHE A 7 8.43 -13.68 13.19
C PHE A 7 8.47 -13.79 11.67
N LEU A 8 7.32 -14.01 11.02
CA LEU A 8 7.25 -14.38 9.61
C LEU A 8 6.94 -13.21 8.70
N SER A 9 6.04 -12.32 9.10
CA SER A 9 5.63 -11.19 8.28
C SER A 9 4.88 -10.16 9.11
N VAL A 10 4.66 -8.99 8.51
CA VAL A 10 3.83 -7.94 9.09
C VAL A 10 2.80 -7.54 8.04
N SER A 11 1.54 -7.40 8.46
CA SER A 11 0.47 -6.93 7.58
C SER A 11 -0.15 -5.69 8.21
N PRO A 12 0.01 -4.51 7.59
CA PRO A 12 -0.60 -3.30 8.14
C PRO A 12 -2.12 -3.31 8.00
N LEU A 13 -2.78 -2.70 8.99
CA LEU A 13 -4.21 -2.44 8.94
C LEU A 13 -4.39 -0.99 8.51
N ILE A 14 -5.10 -0.76 7.41
CA ILE A 14 -5.27 0.58 6.88
C ILE A 14 -6.75 0.93 6.74
N PRO A 15 -7.13 2.16 7.11
CA PRO A 15 -8.53 2.57 7.02
C PRO A 15 -8.93 2.84 5.59
N ALA A 16 -10.19 2.54 5.26
CA ALA A 16 -10.76 2.82 3.97
C ALA A 16 -12.16 3.40 4.15
N ARG A 17 -12.39 4.57 3.59
CA ARG A 17 -13.73 5.19 3.64
C ARG A 17 -14.76 4.32 2.92
N ASP A 18 -14.30 3.58 1.93
CA ASP A 18 -15.09 2.62 1.17
C ASP A 18 -14.16 1.48 0.79
N VAL A 19 -14.35 0.32 1.41
CA VAL A 19 -13.45 -0.82 1.20
C VAL A 19 -13.48 -1.30 -0.26
N GLU A 20 -14.65 -1.28 -0.91
CA GLU A 20 -14.74 -1.67 -2.33
C GLU A 20 -13.96 -0.71 -3.22
N GLU A 21 -14.00 0.58 -2.93
CA GLU A 21 -13.20 1.59 -3.63
C GLU A 21 -11.71 1.30 -3.44
N GLY A 22 -11.33 0.95 -2.22
CA GLY A 22 -9.93 0.60 -1.91
C GLY A 22 -9.47 -0.62 -2.69
N ILE A 23 -10.27 -1.69 -2.70
CA ILE A 23 -9.95 -2.89 -3.47
C ILE A 23 -9.70 -2.54 -4.94
N ALA A 24 -10.62 -1.78 -5.54
CA ALA A 24 -10.50 -1.40 -6.96
C ALA A 24 -9.24 -0.57 -7.21
N PHE A 25 -8.92 0.34 -6.30
CA PHE A 25 -7.71 1.17 -6.41
C PHE A 25 -6.44 0.31 -6.38
N TYR A 26 -6.31 -0.57 -5.38
CA TYR A 26 -5.10 -1.38 -5.24
C TYR A 26 -4.93 -2.36 -6.39
N GLN A 27 -6.03 -2.87 -6.94
CA GLN A 27 -5.97 -3.71 -8.13
C GLN A 27 -5.50 -2.91 -9.36
N ARG A 28 -6.10 -1.75 -9.58
CA ARG A 28 -5.81 -0.93 -10.76
C ARG A 28 -4.42 -0.29 -10.69
N ALA A 29 -4.11 0.36 -9.58
CA ALA A 29 -2.88 1.15 -9.46
C ALA A 29 -1.65 0.30 -9.20
N LEU A 30 -1.76 -0.75 -8.41
CA LEU A 30 -0.62 -1.55 -7.98
C LEU A 30 -0.62 -2.98 -8.54
N GLY A 31 -1.71 -3.41 -9.17
CA GLY A 31 -1.81 -4.78 -9.65
C GLY A 31 -1.97 -5.79 -8.53
N PHE A 32 -2.47 -5.35 -7.38
CA PHE A 32 -2.69 -6.25 -6.24
C PHE A 32 -3.83 -7.21 -6.52
N GLU A 33 -3.78 -8.38 -5.87
CA GLU A 33 -4.84 -9.37 -5.90
C GLU A 33 -5.72 -9.20 -4.68
N LEU A 34 -6.99 -9.56 -4.81
CA LEU A 34 -7.91 -9.65 -3.69
C LEU A 34 -7.80 -11.05 -3.10
N PHE A 35 -7.34 -11.15 -1.85
CA PHE A 35 -7.21 -12.42 -1.16
C PHE A 35 -8.42 -12.76 -0.30
N TYR A 36 -9.12 -11.75 0.21
CA TYR A 36 -10.25 -11.97 1.11
C TYR A 36 -11.19 -10.77 1.10
N ARG A 37 -12.47 -11.04 1.17
CA ARG A 37 -13.54 -10.07 1.32
C ARG A 37 -14.55 -10.67 2.28
N ASP A 38 -14.92 -9.95 3.35
CA ASP A 38 -15.82 -10.48 4.37
C ASP A 38 -17.27 -10.51 3.92
N ALA A 39 -17.65 -9.60 3.03
CA ALA A 39 -19.01 -9.49 2.53
C ALA A 39 -18.99 -8.67 1.23
N GLU A 40 -20.17 -8.47 0.64
CA GLU A 40 -20.34 -7.62 -0.53
C GLU A 40 -21.55 -6.72 -0.31
N PRO A 41 -21.35 -5.40 -0.07
CA PRO A 41 -20.06 -4.69 -0.05
C PRO A 41 -19.22 -5.03 1.18
N ALA A 42 -17.92 -5.02 1.00
CA ALA A 42 -16.99 -5.40 2.05
C ALA A 42 -16.83 -4.31 3.11
N GLN A 43 -16.68 -4.74 4.37
CA GLN A 43 -16.24 -3.89 5.48
C GLN A 43 -14.81 -4.20 5.87
N PHE A 44 -14.29 -5.34 5.41
CA PHE A 44 -12.92 -5.77 5.62
C PHE A 44 -12.46 -6.55 4.41
N ALA A 45 -11.22 -6.32 3.98
CA ALA A 45 -10.65 -7.05 2.84
C ALA A 45 -9.14 -7.14 2.99
N ILE A 46 -8.55 -8.12 2.32
CA ILE A 46 -7.10 -8.29 2.25
C ILE A 46 -6.70 -8.22 0.79
N VAL A 47 -5.82 -7.29 0.46
CA VAL A 47 -5.25 -7.15 -0.89
C VAL A 47 -3.74 -7.21 -0.80
N GLY A 48 -3.08 -7.61 -1.87
CA GLY A 48 -1.63 -7.63 -1.87
C GLY A 48 -1.01 -8.32 -3.05
N SER A 49 0.30 -8.42 -3.00
CA SER A 49 1.12 -9.13 -3.98
C SER A 49 2.38 -9.59 -3.28
N GLU A 50 2.74 -10.84 -3.49
CA GLU A 50 3.97 -11.42 -2.93
C GLU A 50 4.04 -11.20 -1.41
N GLY A 51 5.09 -10.54 -0.92
CA GLY A 51 5.28 -10.31 0.50
C GLY A 51 4.49 -9.14 1.08
N ALA A 52 3.79 -8.37 0.27
CA ALA A 52 3.03 -7.22 0.72
C ALA A 52 1.54 -7.57 0.80
N LYS A 53 0.95 -7.48 2.00
CA LYS A 53 -0.48 -7.68 2.20
C LYS A 53 -1.01 -6.57 3.08
N LEU A 54 -2.06 -5.91 2.60
CA LEU A 54 -2.71 -4.81 3.29
C LEU A 54 -4.08 -5.26 3.73
N HIS A 55 -4.41 -5.01 5.00
CA HIS A 55 -5.72 -5.33 5.57
C HIS A 55 -6.54 -4.05 5.62
N LEU A 56 -7.54 -3.94 4.74
CA LEU A 56 -8.41 -2.77 4.64
C LEU A 56 -9.58 -2.93 5.61
N PHE A 57 -9.84 -1.93 6.42
CA PHE A 57 -11.03 -1.93 7.28
C PHE A 57 -11.82 -0.64 7.08
N ALA A 58 -13.15 -0.76 7.13
CA ALA A 58 -14.03 0.38 6.91
C ALA A 58 -13.88 1.40 8.05
N SER A 59 -13.64 2.66 7.69
CA SER A 59 -13.55 3.74 8.66
C SER A 59 -13.89 5.05 7.98
N GLN A 60 -14.74 5.85 8.62
CA GLN A 60 -15.09 7.18 8.16
C GLN A 60 -14.20 8.27 8.79
N ASP A 61 -13.21 7.86 9.58
CA ASP A 61 -12.28 8.79 10.23
C ASP A 61 -11.23 9.29 9.24
N LYS A 62 -11.51 10.43 8.62
CA LYS A 62 -10.61 11.05 7.64
C LYS A 62 -9.26 11.41 8.26
N HIS A 63 -9.26 11.83 9.52
CA HIS A 63 -8.03 12.17 10.23
C HIS A 63 -7.13 10.95 10.39
N LEU A 64 -7.73 9.81 10.73
CA LEU A 64 -6.99 8.56 10.83
C LEU A 64 -6.35 8.20 9.49
N ALA A 65 -7.11 8.29 8.40
CA ALA A 65 -6.57 7.97 7.07
C ALA A 65 -5.43 8.91 6.69
N ASP A 66 -5.59 10.21 6.93
CA ASP A 66 -4.58 11.21 6.59
C ASP A 66 -3.26 11.02 7.36
N TRP A 67 -3.34 10.42 8.55
CA TRP A 67 -2.17 10.17 9.38
C TRP A 67 -1.63 8.75 9.26
N THR A 68 -2.26 7.93 8.42
CA THR A 68 -1.79 6.56 8.18
C THR A 68 -0.82 6.57 7.02
N SER A 69 0.37 6.03 7.25
CA SER A 69 1.35 5.86 6.20
C SER A 69 2.09 4.54 6.39
N LEU A 70 2.61 4.00 5.30
CA LEU A 70 3.39 2.79 5.35
C LEU A 70 4.47 2.82 4.26
N ARG A 71 5.46 1.98 4.42
CA ARG A 71 6.57 1.85 3.48
C ARG A 71 6.60 0.43 2.97
N ILE A 72 6.71 0.28 1.65
CA ILE A 72 6.81 -1.02 1.00
C ILE A 72 8.11 -1.05 0.22
N GLU A 73 8.98 -1.99 0.54
CA GLU A 73 10.21 -2.19 -0.20
C GLU A 73 9.92 -3.00 -1.46
N VAL A 74 10.46 -2.55 -2.60
CA VAL A 74 10.21 -3.16 -3.91
C VAL A 74 11.48 -3.29 -4.70
N ASP A 75 11.47 -4.21 -5.66
CA ASP A 75 12.39 -4.23 -6.79
C ASP A 75 11.61 -3.77 -8.01
N GLY A 76 12.25 -3.07 -8.93
CA GLY A 76 11.59 -2.59 -10.14
C GLY A 76 10.77 -1.33 -9.92
N ILE A 77 11.28 -0.40 -9.12
CA ILE A 77 10.55 0.81 -8.76
C ILE A 77 10.22 1.69 -9.97
N ASP A 78 11.04 1.68 -11.02
CA ASP A 78 10.77 2.49 -12.21
C ASP A 78 9.48 2.07 -12.92
N ALA A 79 9.27 0.76 -13.06
CA ALA A 79 8.04 0.24 -13.68
C ALA A 79 6.82 0.56 -12.82
N LEU A 80 6.95 0.45 -11.51
CA LEU A 80 5.86 0.77 -10.59
C LEU A 80 5.53 2.27 -10.64
N TYR A 81 6.56 3.10 -10.68
CA TYR A 81 6.36 4.56 -10.77
C TYR A 81 5.59 4.93 -12.03
N ALA A 82 5.95 4.34 -13.18
CA ALA A 82 5.26 4.58 -14.44
C ALA A 82 3.78 4.17 -14.34
N ARG A 83 3.52 3.01 -13.75
CA ARG A 83 2.16 2.50 -13.56
C ARG A 83 1.33 3.42 -12.68
N CYS A 84 1.90 3.87 -11.56
CA CYS A 84 1.22 4.78 -10.63
C CYS A 84 1.00 6.17 -11.25
N GLY A 85 1.93 6.61 -12.08
CA GLY A 85 1.79 7.86 -12.83
C GLY A 85 0.59 7.81 -13.78
N GLU A 86 0.43 6.70 -14.50
CA GLU A 86 -0.72 6.50 -15.39
C GLU A 86 -2.03 6.43 -14.60
N ALA A 87 -1.99 5.84 -13.40
CA ALA A 87 -3.16 5.77 -12.53
C ALA A 87 -3.49 7.11 -11.86
N GLY A 88 -2.57 8.09 -11.95
CA GLY A 88 -2.79 9.42 -11.40
C GLY A 88 -2.73 9.48 -9.89
N CYS A 89 -2.03 8.55 -9.24
CA CYS A 89 -2.03 8.47 -7.78
C CYS A 89 -0.71 8.88 -7.11
N VAL A 90 0.30 9.28 -7.89
CA VAL A 90 1.58 9.73 -7.32
C VAL A 90 1.37 11.01 -6.53
N HIS A 91 1.87 11.02 -5.29
CA HIS A 91 1.76 12.22 -4.45
C HIS A 91 2.59 13.36 -5.05
N PRO A 92 2.05 14.60 -5.12
CA PRO A 92 2.76 15.73 -5.75
C PRO A 92 4.13 16.01 -5.13
N ASN A 93 4.29 15.74 -3.84
CA ASN A 93 5.55 15.93 -3.12
C ASN A 93 6.32 14.62 -2.96
N GLY A 94 5.88 13.56 -3.60
CA GLY A 94 6.48 12.23 -3.50
C GLY A 94 6.97 11.69 -4.83
N LEU A 95 7.54 12.54 -5.67
CA LEU A 95 8.07 12.11 -6.97
C LEU A 95 9.30 11.20 -6.77
N LEU A 96 9.50 10.30 -7.72
CA LEU A 96 10.62 9.37 -7.66
C LEU A 96 11.95 10.12 -7.61
N GLY A 97 12.79 9.76 -6.65
CA GLY A 97 14.11 10.36 -6.51
C GLY A 97 14.96 9.61 -5.49
N VAL A 98 16.23 9.92 -5.49
CA VAL A 98 17.19 9.38 -4.53
C VAL A 98 17.12 10.19 -3.25
N ARG A 99 17.07 9.49 -2.12
CA ARG A 99 17.06 10.13 -0.79
C ARG A 99 18.47 10.18 -0.21
N PRO A 100 18.72 11.12 0.74
CA PRO A 100 20.06 11.26 1.33
C PRO A 100 20.60 9.98 1.98
N TRP A 101 19.69 9.11 2.42
CA TRP A 101 20.07 7.83 3.05
C TRP A 101 20.29 6.70 2.06
N GLY A 102 20.27 6.99 0.75
CA GLY A 102 20.72 6.05 -0.27
C GLY A 102 19.65 5.20 -0.92
N THR A 103 18.37 5.45 -0.69
CA THR A 103 17.28 4.73 -1.33
C THR A 103 16.65 5.55 -2.44
N ARG A 104 16.02 4.88 -3.40
CA ARG A 104 15.12 5.53 -4.37
C ARG A 104 13.70 5.34 -3.88
N GLU A 105 12.93 6.40 -3.84
CA GLU A 105 11.59 6.37 -3.25
C GLU A 105 10.61 7.24 -4.02
N PHE A 106 9.34 6.86 -4.00
CA PHE A 106 8.22 7.73 -4.37
C PHE A 106 7.02 7.35 -3.51
N SER A 107 6.02 8.23 -3.49
CA SER A 107 4.83 8.00 -2.68
C SER A 107 3.57 8.10 -3.50
N VAL A 108 2.56 7.32 -3.11
CA VAL A 108 1.21 7.41 -3.66
C VAL A 108 0.23 7.71 -2.54
N VAL A 109 -0.94 8.21 -2.94
CA VAL A 109 -2.05 8.45 -2.02
C VAL A 109 -3.22 7.62 -2.50
N ASP A 110 -3.81 6.84 -1.60
CA ASP A 110 -4.99 6.05 -1.94
C ASP A 110 -6.26 6.91 -1.85
N PRO A 111 -7.44 6.39 -2.26
CA PRO A 111 -8.67 7.20 -2.27
C PRO A 111 -9.09 7.73 -0.90
N SER A 112 -8.64 7.09 0.18
CA SER A 112 -9.01 7.52 1.54
C SER A 112 -8.02 8.53 2.12
N GLY A 113 -6.86 8.72 1.47
CA GLY A 113 -5.82 9.63 1.95
C GLY A 113 -4.64 8.94 2.58
N VAL A 114 -4.61 7.61 2.60
CA VAL A 114 -3.47 6.84 3.12
C VAL A 114 -2.27 7.01 2.19
N CYS A 115 -1.12 7.31 2.75
CA CYS A 115 0.11 7.52 2.01
C CYS A 115 0.98 6.26 2.03
N ILE A 116 1.40 5.81 0.87
CA ILE A 116 2.28 4.65 0.74
C ILE A 116 3.57 5.08 0.05
N ALA A 117 4.68 4.89 0.75
CA ALA A 117 6.01 5.13 0.18
C ALA A 117 6.57 3.81 -0.35
N PHE A 118 6.97 3.80 -1.62
CA PHE A 118 7.67 2.67 -2.21
C PHE A 118 9.16 2.96 -2.19
N VAL A 119 9.94 1.97 -1.79
CA VAL A 119 11.37 2.14 -1.50
C VAL A 119 12.15 1.04 -2.21
N GLU A 120 13.17 1.43 -2.97
CA GLU A 120 14.10 0.48 -3.57
C GLU A 120 15.48 0.75 -3.01
N GLN A 121 16.11 -0.30 -2.48
CA GLN A 121 17.46 -0.17 -1.96
C GLN A 121 18.45 0.04 -3.10
N GLN A 122 19.37 0.98 -2.90
CA GLN A 122 20.47 1.23 -3.83
C GLN A 122 21.60 0.27 -3.50
N GLY A 123 22.05 -0.39 -4.44
CA GLY A 123 23.13 -1.22 -4.20
C GLY A 123 23.65 -2.26 -4.58
#